data_dd6bed457e711772e42ec5be01055e20
#
_entry.id   dd6bed457e711772e42ec5be01055e20
#
_cell.length_a   1.000
_cell.length_b   1.000
_cell.length_c   1.000
_cell.angle_alpha   90.00
_cell.angle_beta   90.00
_cell.angle_gamma   90.00
#
_symmetry.space_group_name_H-M   'P 1'
#
loop_
_entity.id
_entity.type
_entity.pdbx_description
1 polymer ?
#
loop_
_entity_poly.entity_id
_entity_poly.type
_entity_poly.pdbx_seq_one_letter_code
_entity_poly.pdbx_strand_id
1 'polypeptide(L)'
;MKIYTKTGDKGTTALFGGTRVPKHHIRIESYGTVDELNSHLGLIRDQEIDPRSQELLIHIQDKLFTVGAILATDPEKAMLKSGKERLNIPRISEEDVEQLETEMDRMDAELPPMTHFVLPGGHTTVSYCHIARCVCRRAERLATLLHDQEPTDEMVLRYLNRLSDYLFVLARKLSKDLQANEIKWVPKKL
;
A
#
# COMPACT_ATOMS: atom_id res chain seq x y z
N MET A 1 -8.61 16.98 21.77
CA MET A 1 -7.41 16.15 22.05
C MET A 1 -6.21 16.84 21.43
N LYS A 2 -5.06 16.92 22.13
CA LYS A 2 -3.83 17.49 21.55
C LYS A 2 -3.13 16.41 20.74
N ILE A 3 -2.69 16.72 19.51
CA ILE A 3 -1.99 15.78 18.64
C ILE A 3 -0.56 15.53 19.12
N TYR A 4 0.12 16.56 19.66
CA TYR A 4 1.47 16.43 20.19
C TYR A 4 1.49 15.94 21.64
N THR A 5 2.29 14.92 21.91
CA THR A 5 2.48 14.35 23.26
C THR A 5 3.86 14.64 23.85
N LYS A 6 4.81 15.13 23.03
CA LYS A 6 6.23 15.39 23.36
C LYS A 6 7.01 14.14 23.81
N THR A 7 6.38 12.96 23.82
CA THR A 7 7.02 11.71 24.28
C THR A 7 8.02 11.15 23.25
N GLY A 8 7.96 11.63 22.01
CA GLY A 8 8.81 11.23 20.91
C GLY A 8 10.03 12.11 20.63
N ASP A 9 10.21 13.21 21.38
CA ASP A 9 11.24 14.24 21.10
C ASP A 9 12.67 13.73 21.26
N LYS A 10 12.87 12.63 22.01
CA LYS A 10 14.16 11.98 22.21
C LYS A 10 14.47 10.85 21.21
N GLY A 11 13.81 10.82 20.04
CA GLY A 11 14.09 9.86 18.96
C GLY A 11 13.53 8.46 19.19
N THR A 12 12.62 8.28 20.17
CA THR A 12 11.93 7.01 20.42
C THR A 12 10.42 7.15 20.26
N THR A 13 9.74 6.05 19.95
CA THR A 13 8.27 5.98 19.87
C THR A 13 7.78 4.67 20.48
N ALA A 14 6.47 4.51 20.64
CA ALA A 14 5.88 3.30 21.15
C ALA A 14 5.20 2.52 20.02
N LEU A 15 5.43 1.21 19.98
CA LEU A 15 4.65 0.26 19.20
C LEU A 15 3.25 0.09 19.83
N PHE A 16 2.31 -0.50 19.04
CA PHE A 16 1.05 -0.92 19.60
C PHE A 16 1.29 -2.06 20.61
N GLY A 17 0.94 -1.81 21.85
CA GLY A 17 1.34 -2.64 23.01
C GLY A 17 2.25 -1.91 24.00
N GLY A 18 2.76 -0.73 23.64
CA GLY A 18 3.48 0.19 24.52
C GLY A 18 5.00 -0.01 24.60
N THR A 19 5.55 -1.00 23.88
CA THR A 19 7.01 -1.19 23.79
C THR A 19 7.66 -0.02 23.09
N ARG A 20 8.65 0.60 23.70
CA ARG A 20 9.38 1.73 23.13
C ARG A 20 10.54 1.26 22.29
N VAL A 21 10.62 1.80 21.08
CA VAL A 21 11.66 1.51 20.09
C VAL A 21 12.22 2.81 19.50
N PRO A 22 13.42 2.80 18.93
CA PRO A 22 13.93 3.93 18.15
C PRO A 22 13.00 4.25 16.98
N LYS A 23 12.88 5.51 16.59
CA LYS A 23 12.04 5.92 15.44
C LYS A 23 12.48 5.32 14.09
N HIS A 24 13.72 4.84 13.98
CA HIS A 24 14.27 4.14 12.82
C HIS A 24 14.16 2.61 12.92
N HIS A 25 13.37 2.08 13.85
CA HIS A 25 13.13 0.65 13.97
C HIS A 25 12.36 0.14 12.74
N ILE A 26 12.67 -1.09 12.27
CA ILE A 26 12.10 -1.66 11.06
C ILE A 26 10.56 -1.66 11.06
N ARG A 27 9.90 -1.88 12.19
CA ARG A 27 8.44 -1.81 12.30
C ARG A 27 7.92 -0.40 12.03
N ILE A 28 8.62 0.63 12.56
CA ILE A 28 8.25 2.04 12.34
C ILE A 28 8.40 2.39 10.85
N GLU A 29 9.50 1.99 10.23
CA GLU A 29 9.78 2.20 8.81
C GLU A 29 8.74 1.50 7.93
N SER A 30 8.36 0.25 8.28
CA SER A 30 7.37 -0.53 7.52
C SER A 30 6.00 0.13 7.54
N TYR A 31 5.41 0.39 8.72
CA TYR A 31 4.10 0.99 8.77
C TYR A 31 4.09 2.47 8.36
N GLY A 32 5.20 3.20 8.58
CA GLY A 32 5.35 4.57 8.11
C GLY A 32 5.34 4.67 6.58
N THR A 33 5.95 3.68 5.89
CA THR A 33 5.89 3.60 4.43
C THR A 33 4.50 3.21 3.93
N VAL A 34 3.75 2.40 4.69
CA VAL A 34 2.33 2.12 4.39
C VAL A 34 1.47 3.39 4.53
N ASP A 35 1.75 4.22 5.52
CA ASP A 35 1.06 5.51 5.70
C ASP A 35 1.38 6.49 4.56
N GLU A 36 2.64 6.54 4.09
CA GLU A 36 3.05 7.28 2.90
C GLU A 36 2.27 6.79 1.66
N LEU A 37 2.19 5.46 1.45
CA LEU A 37 1.39 4.86 0.38
C LEU A 37 -0.08 5.30 0.47
N ASN A 38 -0.66 5.24 1.66
CA ASN A 38 -2.06 5.62 1.89
C ASN A 38 -2.32 7.09 1.51
N SER A 39 -1.37 7.97 1.80
CA SER A 39 -1.43 9.38 1.40
C SER A 39 -1.39 9.56 -0.13
N HIS A 40 -0.55 8.77 -0.84
CA HIS A 40 -0.52 8.76 -2.30
C HIS A 40 -1.81 8.24 -2.93
N LEU A 41 -2.48 7.25 -2.31
CA LEU A 41 -3.80 6.80 -2.77
C LEU A 41 -4.86 7.90 -2.62
N GLY A 42 -4.81 8.68 -1.52
CA GLY A 42 -5.64 9.85 -1.36
C GLY A 42 -5.47 10.86 -2.50
N LEU A 43 -4.22 11.12 -2.90
CA LEU A 43 -3.91 12.02 -4.00
C LEU A 43 -4.47 11.53 -5.36
N ILE A 44 -4.47 10.21 -5.61
CA ILE A 44 -5.10 9.63 -6.82
C ILE A 44 -6.62 9.76 -6.74
N ARG A 45 -7.20 9.42 -5.60
CA ARG A 45 -8.65 9.46 -5.36
C ARG A 45 -9.24 10.85 -5.56
N ASP A 46 -8.47 11.89 -5.21
CA ASP A 46 -8.90 13.29 -5.32
C ASP A 46 -8.83 13.83 -6.76
N GLN A 47 -8.40 13.02 -7.74
CA GLN A 47 -8.43 13.36 -9.15
C GLN A 47 -9.79 13.02 -9.79
N GLU A 48 -10.03 13.55 -11.00
CA GLU A 48 -11.18 13.17 -11.81
C GLU A 48 -10.99 11.77 -12.39
N ILE A 49 -11.45 10.76 -11.66
CA ILE A 49 -11.42 9.34 -12.03
C ILE A 49 -12.82 8.74 -11.94
N ASP A 50 -13.02 7.56 -12.50
CA ASP A 50 -14.32 6.90 -12.46
C ASP A 50 -14.74 6.55 -11.01
N PRO A 51 -16.06 6.62 -10.69
CA PRO A 51 -16.55 6.42 -9.32
C PRO A 51 -16.19 5.06 -8.72
N ARG A 52 -16.12 4.01 -9.54
CA ARG A 52 -15.80 2.66 -9.09
C ARG A 52 -14.35 2.56 -8.62
N SER A 53 -13.40 3.11 -9.39
CA SER A 53 -12.00 3.22 -8.97
C SER A 53 -11.86 4.06 -7.71
N GLN A 54 -12.64 5.14 -7.59
CA GLN A 54 -12.64 6.02 -6.42
C GLN A 54 -13.11 5.28 -5.16
N GLU A 55 -14.22 4.52 -5.26
CA GLU A 55 -14.75 3.71 -4.15
C GLU A 55 -13.78 2.62 -3.72
N LEU A 56 -13.17 1.91 -4.68
CA LEU A 56 -12.19 0.88 -4.36
C LEU A 56 -10.92 1.48 -3.71
N LEU A 57 -10.46 2.64 -4.13
CA LEU A 57 -9.33 3.31 -3.48
C LEU A 57 -9.64 3.66 -2.01
N ILE A 58 -10.88 4.06 -1.69
CA ILE A 58 -11.31 4.29 -0.29
C ILE A 58 -11.23 2.97 0.50
N HIS A 59 -11.72 1.87 -0.08
CA HIS A 59 -11.63 0.55 0.56
C HIS A 59 -10.17 0.11 0.78
N ILE A 60 -9.31 0.29 -0.22
CA ILE A 60 -7.87 0.00 -0.10
C ILE A 60 -7.23 0.85 1.00
N GLN A 61 -7.58 2.14 1.11
CA GLN A 61 -7.07 3.02 2.17
C GLN A 61 -7.45 2.50 3.57
N ASP A 62 -8.68 2.01 3.76
CA ASP A 62 -9.12 1.37 5.01
C ASP A 62 -8.29 0.10 5.31
N LYS A 63 -8.07 -0.75 4.31
CA LYS A 63 -7.22 -1.94 4.46
C LYS A 63 -5.76 -1.59 4.79
N LEU A 64 -5.23 -0.50 4.25
CA LEU A 64 -3.88 -0.04 4.60
C LEU A 64 -3.75 0.41 6.06
N PHE A 65 -4.81 0.94 6.69
CA PHE A 65 -4.82 1.16 8.14
C PHE A 65 -4.74 -0.16 8.89
N THR A 66 -5.44 -1.19 8.43
CA THR A 66 -5.33 -2.56 8.99
C THR A 66 -3.91 -3.10 8.86
N VAL A 67 -3.31 -3.01 7.66
CA VAL A 67 -1.91 -3.40 7.41
C VAL A 67 -0.97 -2.66 8.35
N GLY A 68 -1.09 -1.34 8.45
CA GLY A 68 -0.27 -0.51 9.32
C GLY A 68 -0.40 -0.92 10.81
N ALA A 69 -1.62 -1.22 11.27
CA ALA A 69 -1.87 -1.66 12.65
C ALA A 69 -1.23 -3.03 12.93
N ILE A 70 -1.29 -3.98 11.99
CA ILE A 70 -0.63 -5.29 12.11
C ILE A 70 0.89 -5.10 12.21
N LEU A 71 1.50 -4.33 11.31
CA LEU A 71 2.94 -4.08 11.29
C LEU A 71 3.42 -3.30 12.54
N ALA A 72 2.60 -2.42 13.11
CA ALA A 72 2.89 -1.66 14.32
C ALA A 72 2.74 -2.46 15.62
N THR A 73 2.15 -3.66 15.58
CA THR A 73 1.89 -4.46 16.78
C THR A 73 3.15 -5.19 17.22
N ASP A 74 3.51 -5.01 18.50
CA ASP A 74 4.57 -5.78 19.15
C ASP A 74 4.14 -7.25 19.30
N PRO A 75 4.84 -8.23 18.69
CA PRO A 75 4.45 -9.64 18.74
C PRO A 75 4.43 -10.20 20.17
N GLU A 76 5.33 -9.75 21.05
CA GLU A 76 5.34 -10.19 22.46
C GLU A 76 4.13 -9.71 23.25
N LYS A 77 3.47 -8.66 22.76
CA LYS A 77 2.29 -8.06 23.39
C LYS A 77 1.02 -8.14 22.53
N ALA A 78 1.06 -8.96 21.48
CA ALA A 78 -0.09 -9.18 20.59
C ALA A 78 -1.29 -9.76 21.34
N MET A 79 -1.02 -10.56 22.40
CA MET A 79 -2.08 -11.14 23.23
C MET A 79 -2.23 -10.37 24.55
N LEU A 80 -3.50 -10.20 24.97
CA LEU A 80 -3.85 -9.69 26.30
C LEU A 80 -3.73 -10.81 27.33
N LYS A 81 -3.60 -10.45 28.61
CA LYS A 81 -3.64 -11.41 29.74
C LYS A 81 -4.92 -12.24 29.80
N SER A 82 -6.00 -11.76 29.16
CA SER A 82 -7.29 -12.47 29.04
C SER A 82 -7.30 -13.56 27.96
N GLY A 83 -6.20 -13.74 27.20
CA GLY A 83 -6.13 -14.66 26.06
C GLY A 83 -6.76 -14.11 24.76
N LYS A 84 -7.24 -12.86 24.75
CA LYS A 84 -7.75 -12.21 23.54
C LYS A 84 -6.63 -11.48 22.81
N GLU A 85 -6.76 -11.36 21.50
CA GLU A 85 -5.88 -10.50 20.72
C GLU A 85 -6.01 -9.03 21.18
N ARG A 86 -4.86 -8.34 21.25
CA ARG A 86 -4.85 -6.91 21.56
C ARG A 86 -5.39 -6.09 20.40
N LEU A 87 -5.06 -6.48 19.17
CA LEU A 87 -5.56 -5.86 17.95
C LEU A 87 -6.94 -6.43 17.63
N ASN A 88 -7.99 -5.67 17.96
CA ASN A 88 -9.39 -6.06 17.75
C ASN A 88 -9.94 -5.36 16.50
N ILE A 89 -9.37 -5.69 15.33
CA ILE A 89 -9.82 -5.22 14.01
C ILE A 89 -9.87 -6.40 13.04
N PRO A 90 -10.67 -6.30 11.96
CA PRO A 90 -10.64 -7.30 10.89
C PRO A 90 -9.21 -7.50 10.36
N ARG A 91 -8.87 -8.72 9.99
CA ARG A 91 -7.61 -9.05 9.32
C ARG A 91 -7.73 -8.83 7.82
N ILE A 92 -6.58 -8.76 7.14
CA ILE A 92 -6.57 -8.89 5.69
C ILE A 92 -6.94 -10.33 5.35
N SER A 93 -7.86 -10.50 4.41
CA SER A 93 -8.39 -11.81 4.01
C SER A 93 -8.06 -12.14 2.55
N GLU A 94 -8.35 -13.37 2.15
CA GLU A 94 -8.23 -13.82 0.76
C GLU A 94 -9.15 -12.99 -0.16
N GLU A 95 -10.36 -12.69 0.31
CA GLU A 95 -11.35 -11.91 -0.44
C GLU A 95 -10.84 -10.48 -0.75
N ASP A 96 -10.02 -9.90 0.14
CA ASP A 96 -9.41 -8.59 -0.10
C ASP A 96 -8.39 -8.65 -1.27
N VAL A 97 -7.68 -9.77 -1.40
CA VAL A 97 -6.75 -10.01 -2.51
C VAL A 97 -7.53 -10.29 -3.80
N GLU A 98 -8.53 -11.17 -3.75
CA GLU A 98 -9.39 -11.52 -4.88
C GLU A 98 -10.13 -10.30 -5.44
N GLN A 99 -10.51 -9.35 -4.59
CA GLN A 99 -11.12 -8.10 -5.02
C GLN A 99 -10.18 -7.29 -5.93
N LEU A 100 -8.89 -7.19 -5.57
CA LEU A 100 -7.89 -6.52 -6.40
C LEU A 100 -7.69 -7.24 -7.74
N GLU A 101 -7.65 -8.58 -7.72
CA GLU A 101 -7.51 -9.41 -8.92
C GLU A 101 -8.72 -9.24 -9.85
N THR A 102 -9.91 -9.31 -9.31
CA THR A 102 -11.17 -9.11 -10.06
C THR A 102 -11.22 -7.73 -10.75
N GLU A 103 -10.77 -6.69 -10.05
CA GLU A 103 -10.74 -5.35 -10.65
C GLU A 103 -9.64 -5.19 -11.70
N MET A 104 -8.49 -5.85 -11.53
CA MET A 104 -7.46 -5.91 -12.58
C MET A 104 -7.99 -6.60 -13.84
N ASP A 105 -8.62 -7.77 -13.70
CA ASP A 105 -9.18 -8.51 -14.83
C ASP A 105 -10.24 -7.68 -15.58
N ARG A 106 -11.08 -6.96 -14.83
CA ARG A 106 -12.08 -6.06 -15.42
C ARG A 106 -11.43 -4.94 -16.24
N MET A 107 -10.39 -4.31 -15.69
CA MET A 107 -9.68 -3.23 -16.38
C MET A 107 -8.90 -3.75 -17.58
N ASP A 108 -8.23 -4.88 -17.45
CA ASP A 108 -7.44 -5.48 -18.54
C ASP A 108 -8.31 -5.92 -19.71
N ALA A 109 -9.55 -6.33 -19.48
CA ALA A 109 -10.51 -6.65 -20.56
C ALA A 109 -10.79 -5.45 -21.49
N GLU A 110 -10.57 -4.22 -21.00
CA GLU A 110 -10.74 -2.99 -21.78
C GLU A 110 -9.43 -2.48 -22.40
N LEU A 111 -8.28 -3.02 -21.98
CA LEU A 111 -6.96 -2.52 -22.36
C LEU A 111 -6.35 -3.34 -23.50
N PRO A 112 -5.56 -2.73 -24.39
CA PRO A 112 -4.79 -3.48 -25.35
C PRO A 112 -3.74 -4.36 -24.63
N PRO A 113 -3.41 -5.55 -25.19
CA PRO A 113 -2.38 -6.40 -24.63
C PRO A 113 -1.05 -5.64 -24.46
N MET A 114 -0.41 -5.84 -23.31
CA MET A 114 0.89 -5.23 -23.03
C MET A 114 2.00 -5.99 -23.78
N THR A 115 2.61 -5.34 -24.74
CA THR A 115 3.72 -5.92 -25.56
C THR A 115 5.08 -5.28 -25.27
N HIS A 116 5.11 -4.20 -24.49
CA HIS A 116 6.29 -3.43 -24.17
C HIS A 116 6.20 -2.86 -22.76
N PHE A 117 7.34 -2.56 -22.13
CA PHE A 117 7.34 -1.69 -20.96
C PHE A 117 6.91 -0.28 -21.36
N VAL A 118 6.24 0.40 -20.45
CA VAL A 118 5.81 1.78 -20.64
C VAL A 118 6.62 2.72 -19.75
N LEU A 119 6.91 3.90 -20.26
CA LEU A 119 7.52 4.95 -19.47
C LEU A 119 6.45 5.57 -18.56
N PRO A 120 6.69 5.65 -17.23
CA PRO A 120 5.76 6.30 -16.33
C PRO A 120 5.53 7.76 -16.71
N GLY A 121 4.25 8.18 -16.84
CA GLY A 121 3.92 9.56 -17.19
C GLY A 121 2.75 9.65 -18.17
N GLY A 122 2.70 10.75 -18.92
CA GLY A 122 1.66 11.04 -19.91
C GLY A 122 0.49 11.88 -19.34
N HIS A 123 0.15 11.71 -18.08
CA HIS A 123 -0.82 12.53 -17.35
C HIS A 123 -0.47 12.57 -15.86
N THR A 124 -0.81 13.64 -15.16
CA THR A 124 -0.50 13.82 -13.72
C THR A 124 -1.07 12.70 -12.87
N THR A 125 -2.32 12.32 -13.08
CA THR A 125 -3.00 11.23 -12.35
C THR A 125 -2.31 9.88 -12.60
N VAL A 126 -1.90 9.60 -13.83
CA VAL A 126 -1.13 8.38 -14.20
C VAL A 126 0.22 8.37 -13.49
N SER A 127 0.90 9.52 -13.42
CA SER A 127 2.16 9.66 -12.70
C SER A 127 2.00 9.39 -11.21
N TYR A 128 0.91 9.86 -10.58
CA TYR A 128 0.59 9.56 -9.18
C TYR A 128 0.41 8.06 -8.94
N CYS A 129 -0.27 7.33 -9.84
CA CYS A 129 -0.40 5.88 -9.73
C CYS A 129 0.96 5.17 -9.79
N HIS A 130 1.86 5.61 -10.67
CA HIS A 130 3.20 5.02 -10.74
C HIS A 130 4.03 5.34 -9.50
N ILE A 131 3.92 6.54 -8.91
CA ILE A 131 4.56 6.89 -7.63
C ILE A 131 4.01 5.99 -6.52
N ALA A 132 2.69 5.90 -6.37
CA ALA A 132 2.04 5.05 -5.38
C ALA A 132 2.47 3.58 -5.53
N ARG A 133 2.55 3.06 -6.76
CA ARG A 133 3.06 1.72 -7.05
C ARG A 133 4.51 1.54 -6.55
N CYS A 134 5.38 2.50 -6.79
CA CYS A 134 6.77 2.42 -6.33
C CYS A 134 6.87 2.46 -4.80
N VAL A 135 6.05 3.28 -4.13
CA VAL A 135 5.96 3.33 -2.67
C VAL A 135 5.37 2.02 -2.11
N CYS A 136 4.34 1.45 -2.76
CA CYS A 136 3.76 0.16 -2.41
C CYS A 136 4.83 -0.95 -2.43
N ARG A 137 5.64 -1.02 -3.49
CA ARG A 137 6.75 -1.97 -3.61
C ARG A 137 7.86 -1.72 -2.56
N ARG A 138 8.05 -0.49 -2.12
CA ARG A 138 8.95 -0.19 -0.99
C ARG A 138 8.35 -0.69 0.33
N ALA A 139 7.06 -0.47 0.57
CA ALA A 139 6.35 -0.97 1.74
C ALA A 139 6.38 -2.52 1.80
N GLU A 140 6.13 -3.18 0.66
CA GLU A 140 6.24 -4.64 0.52
C GLU A 140 7.64 -5.15 0.93
N ARG A 141 8.72 -4.56 0.38
CA ARG A 141 10.10 -4.96 0.73
C ARG A 141 10.42 -4.77 2.21
N LEU A 142 9.94 -3.67 2.82
CA LEU A 142 10.14 -3.43 4.25
C LEU A 142 9.33 -4.39 5.11
N ALA A 143 8.10 -4.70 4.73
CA ALA A 143 7.28 -5.69 5.41
C ALA A 143 7.88 -7.11 5.29
N THR A 144 8.45 -7.46 4.12
CA THR A 144 9.18 -8.71 3.91
C THR A 144 10.43 -8.77 4.81
N LEU A 145 11.24 -7.72 4.84
CA LEU A 145 12.41 -7.64 5.72
C LEU A 145 12.03 -7.76 7.20
N LEU A 146 10.91 -7.14 7.61
CA LEU A 146 10.38 -7.30 8.95
C LEU A 146 9.96 -8.75 9.21
N HIS A 147 9.25 -9.38 8.27
CA HIS A 147 8.80 -10.77 8.38
C HIS A 147 9.96 -11.76 8.53
N ASP A 148 11.08 -11.53 7.85
CA ASP A 148 12.31 -12.34 7.95
C ASP A 148 12.95 -12.25 9.35
N GLN A 149 12.79 -11.12 10.04
CA GLN A 149 13.33 -10.90 11.39
C GLN A 149 12.35 -11.34 12.48
N GLU A 150 11.08 -11.03 12.30
CA GLU A 150 9.99 -11.27 13.24
C GLU A 150 8.74 -11.66 12.44
N PRO A 151 8.33 -12.94 12.41
CA PRO A 151 7.19 -13.38 11.63
C PRO A 151 5.95 -12.49 11.83
N THR A 152 5.39 -12.02 10.73
CA THR A 152 4.17 -11.23 10.66
C THR A 152 3.11 -11.98 9.86
N ASP A 153 1.93 -11.43 9.74
CA ASP A 153 0.85 -12.00 8.94
C ASP A 153 1.22 -12.03 7.45
N GLU A 154 1.34 -13.23 6.85
CA GLU A 154 1.70 -13.41 5.43
C GLU A 154 0.69 -12.77 4.47
N MET A 155 -0.57 -12.64 4.89
CA MET A 155 -1.59 -11.97 4.09
C MET A 155 -1.26 -10.49 3.85
N VAL A 156 -0.53 -9.84 4.77
CA VAL A 156 -0.03 -8.47 4.58
C VAL A 156 0.93 -8.40 3.38
N LEU A 157 1.87 -9.35 3.29
CA LEU A 157 2.85 -9.39 2.20
C LEU A 157 2.15 -9.64 0.86
N ARG A 158 1.25 -10.60 0.84
CA ARG A 158 0.48 -10.96 -0.35
C ARG A 158 -0.41 -9.82 -0.83
N TYR A 159 -1.09 -9.13 0.09
CA TYR A 159 -1.92 -7.97 -0.22
C TYR A 159 -1.11 -6.81 -0.81
N LEU A 160 0.03 -6.44 -0.20
CA LEU A 160 0.90 -5.38 -0.71
C LEU A 160 1.46 -5.72 -2.10
N ASN A 161 1.85 -6.97 -2.32
CA ASN A 161 2.30 -7.43 -3.64
C ASN A 161 1.20 -7.24 -4.68
N ARG A 162 -0.02 -7.75 -4.42
CA ARG A 162 -1.17 -7.64 -5.33
C ARG A 162 -1.60 -6.20 -5.54
N LEU A 163 -1.56 -5.36 -4.50
CA LEU A 163 -1.86 -3.94 -4.61
C LEU A 163 -0.89 -3.22 -5.56
N SER A 164 0.37 -3.62 -5.59
CA SER A 164 1.34 -3.03 -6.53
C SER A 164 0.99 -3.34 -7.98
N ASP A 165 0.46 -4.53 -8.27
CA ASP A 165 -0.01 -4.93 -9.61
C ASP A 165 -1.29 -4.16 -9.97
N TYR A 166 -2.24 -4.07 -9.04
CA TYR A 166 -3.45 -3.26 -9.22
C TYR A 166 -3.12 -1.81 -9.59
N LEU A 167 -2.20 -1.17 -8.88
CA LEU A 167 -1.80 0.22 -9.16
C LEU A 167 -1.16 0.38 -10.54
N PHE A 168 -0.50 -0.65 -11.05
CA PHE A 168 0.03 -0.65 -12.41
C PHE A 168 -1.10 -0.72 -13.45
N VAL A 169 -2.06 -1.63 -13.27
CA VAL A 169 -3.20 -1.78 -14.17
C VAL A 169 -4.10 -0.54 -14.13
N LEU A 170 -4.33 0.02 -12.93
CA LEU A 170 -5.05 1.28 -12.76
C LEU A 170 -4.37 2.43 -13.51
N ALA A 171 -3.03 2.54 -13.46
CA ALA A 171 -2.31 3.57 -14.21
C ALA A 171 -2.55 3.45 -15.71
N ARG A 172 -2.57 2.24 -16.26
CA ARG A 172 -2.89 1.99 -17.68
C ARG A 172 -4.35 2.32 -18.02
N LYS A 173 -5.29 1.92 -17.15
CA LYS A 173 -6.71 2.26 -17.31
C LYS A 173 -6.93 3.76 -17.33
N LEU A 174 -6.35 4.48 -16.38
CA LEU A 174 -6.44 5.94 -16.32
C LEU A 174 -5.71 6.61 -17.49
N SER A 175 -4.62 6.03 -18.00
CA SER A 175 -3.97 6.52 -19.22
C SER A 175 -4.94 6.48 -20.41
N LYS A 176 -5.69 5.38 -20.57
CA LYS A 176 -6.72 5.25 -21.60
C LYS A 176 -7.88 6.23 -21.40
N ASP A 177 -8.45 6.27 -20.19
CA ASP A 177 -9.64 7.09 -19.89
C ASP A 177 -9.38 8.59 -20.03
N LEU A 178 -8.18 9.03 -19.62
CA LEU A 178 -7.73 10.41 -19.70
C LEU A 178 -7.08 10.75 -21.05
N GLN A 179 -7.12 9.84 -22.02
CA GLN A 179 -6.52 9.98 -23.34
C GLN A 179 -5.04 10.41 -23.29
N ALA A 180 -4.33 9.93 -22.28
CA ALA A 180 -2.91 10.19 -22.11
C ALA A 180 -2.08 9.39 -23.13
N ASN A 181 -0.99 9.97 -23.58
CA ASN A 181 -0.09 9.29 -24.50
C ASN A 181 0.84 8.32 -23.73
N GLU A 182 0.58 7.02 -23.86
CA GLU A 182 1.42 5.97 -23.28
C GLU A 182 2.67 5.78 -24.14
N ILE A 183 3.85 6.14 -23.61
CA ILE A 183 5.12 6.03 -24.33
C ILE A 183 5.73 4.66 -24.06
N LYS A 184 5.88 3.87 -25.14
CA LYS A 184 6.57 2.56 -25.07
C LYS A 184 8.05 2.75 -24.84
N TRP A 185 8.61 1.98 -23.91
CA TRP A 185 10.05 1.91 -23.74
C TRP A 185 10.65 0.99 -24.81
N VAL A 186 11.54 1.56 -25.63
CA VAL A 186 12.32 0.84 -26.62
C VAL A 186 13.81 1.03 -26.29
N PRO A 187 14.57 -0.04 -26.01
CA PRO A 187 15.99 0.08 -25.74
C PRO A 187 16.70 0.63 -26.98
N LYS A 188 17.53 1.67 -26.78
CA LYS A 188 18.41 2.15 -27.85
C LYS A 188 19.46 1.08 -28.13
N LYS A 189 19.57 0.65 -29.39
CA LYS A 189 20.72 -0.18 -29.80
C LYS A 189 22.00 0.63 -29.59
N LEU A 190 22.99 0.04 -28.94
CA LEU A 190 24.32 0.59 -28.81
C LEU A 190 25.00 0.62 -30.19
#